data_8a012a4dd901b7e8e376b203a13f6fb0
#
_entry.id   8a012a4dd901b7e8e376b203a13f6fb0
#
_cell.length_a   1.000
_cell.length_b   1.000
_cell.length_c   1.000
_cell.angle_alpha   90.00
_cell.angle_beta   90.00
_cell.angle_gamma   90.00
#
_symmetry.space_group_name_H-M   'P 1'
#
loop_
_entity.id
_entity.type
_entity.pdbx_description
1 polymer ?
#
loop_
_entity_poly.entity_id
_entity_poly.type
_entity_poly.pdbx_seq_one_letter_code
_entity_poly.pdbx_strand_id
1 'polypeptide(L)'
;IWIFPYVVLTNDPHPPSEVMQGVEVEDFAVISTMSVILPGIKVSTGCLIGANSMLSIKTEPHMLYSGNPAKKICEASKIRLKDGSRRPAYPWTKHFHRGYPQEVIKEWEELNSERII
;
A
#
# COMPACT_ATOMS: atom_id res chain seq x y z
N ILE A 1 4.95 0.24 -6.29
CA ILE A 1 4.24 -0.80 -5.53
C ILE A 1 5.27 -1.64 -4.79
N TRP A 2 5.01 -1.89 -3.53
CA TRP A 2 5.82 -2.76 -2.69
C TRP A 2 4.94 -3.84 -2.09
N ILE A 3 5.27 -5.09 -2.38
CA ILE A 3 4.59 -6.25 -1.82
C ILE A 3 5.64 -7.05 -1.05
N PHE A 4 5.46 -7.15 0.25
CA PHE A 4 6.42 -7.73 1.17
C PHE A 4 6.27 -9.26 1.27
N PRO A 5 7.21 -9.98 1.90
CA PRO A 5 7.17 -11.44 1.99
C PRO A 5 5.87 -11.98 2.60
N TYR A 6 5.46 -13.13 2.09
CA TYR A 6 4.28 -13.87 2.55
C TYR A 6 2.95 -13.15 2.39
N VAL A 7 2.88 -12.14 1.52
CA VAL A 7 1.60 -11.54 1.13
C VAL A 7 0.88 -12.51 0.20
N VAL A 8 -0.41 -12.69 0.43
CA VAL A 8 -1.27 -13.54 -0.40
C VAL A 8 -2.33 -12.68 -1.09
N LEU A 9 -2.31 -12.69 -2.41
CA LEU A 9 -3.34 -12.08 -3.25
C LEU A 9 -4.27 -13.19 -3.73
N THR A 10 -5.56 -13.08 -3.45
CA THR A 10 -6.53 -14.12 -3.75
C THR A 10 -7.41 -13.75 -4.93
N ASN A 11 -8.06 -14.73 -5.56
CA ASN A 11 -8.86 -14.49 -6.74
C ASN A 11 -10.18 -15.26 -6.78
N ASP A 12 -10.47 -16.07 -5.78
CA ASP A 12 -11.70 -16.86 -5.75
C ASP A 12 -12.48 -16.58 -4.46
N PRO A 13 -13.65 -15.91 -4.56
CA PRO A 13 -14.39 -15.49 -3.38
C PRO A 13 -14.96 -16.64 -2.53
N HIS A 14 -15.23 -17.78 -3.14
CA HIS A 14 -15.71 -18.98 -2.43
C HIS A 14 -15.33 -20.24 -3.21
N PRO A 15 -14.09 -20.71 -3.06
CA PRO A 15 -13.58 -21.83 -3.87
C PRO A 15 -14.38 -23.13 -3.69
N PRO A 16 -14.60 -23.89 -4.77
CA PRO A 16 -14.38 -23.51 -6.15
C PRO A 16 -15.49 -22.63 -6.71
N SER A 17 -15.14 -21.57 -7.44
CA SER A 17 -16.08 -20.60 -7.99
C SER A 17 -15.92 -20.50 -9.51
N GLU A 18 -17.01 -20.26 -10.21
CA GLU A 18 -16.98 -19.98 -11.65
C GLU A 18 -16.71 -18.50 -11.95
N VAL A 19 -16.86 -17.64 -10.93
CA VAL A 19 -16.61 -16.20 -11.07
C VAL A 19 -15.39 -15.85 -10.25
N MET A 20 -14.26 -15.66 -10.92
CA MET A 20 -13.01 -15.30 -10.29
C MET A 20 -12.78 -13.79 -10.42
N GLN A 21 -12.30 -13.20 -9.34
CA GLN A 21 -12.02 -11.76 -9.27
C GLN A 21 -10.63 -11.54 -8.69
N GLY A 22 -9.73 -11.00 -9.50
CA GLY A 22 -8.38 -10.69 -9.06
C GLY A 22 -8.30 -9.46 -8.16
N VAL A 23 -7.12 -9.23 -7.63
CA VAL A 23 -6.77 -8.05 -6.86
C VAL A 23 -6.11 -7.04 -7.79
N GLU A 24 -6.47 -5.76 -7.66
CA GLU A 24 -5.76 -4.66 -8.31
C GLU A 24 -4.92 -3.92 -7.27
N VAL A 25 -3.71 -3.55 -7.65
CA VAL A 25 -2.82 -2.76 -6.79
C VAL A 25 -2.37 -1.54 -7.57
N GLU A 26 -2.70 -0.36 -7.08
CA GLU A 26 -2.36 0.89 -7.75
C GLU A 26 -1.02 1.46 -7.31
N ASP A 27 -0.60 2.54 -7.96
CA ASP A 27 0.73 3.14 -7.77
C ASP A 27 1.02 3.51 -6.32
N PHE A 28 2.27 3.33 -5.90
CA PHE A 28 2.78 3.64 -4.57
C PHE A 28 2.12 2.89 -3.41
N ALA A 29 1.27 1.92 -3.69
CA ALA A 29 0.70 1.08 -2.64
C ALA A 29 1.77 0.19 -2.02
N VAL A 30 1.62 -0.06 -0.73
CA VAL A 30 2.50 -0.93 0.05
C VAL A 30 1.64 -1.97 0.78
N ILE A 31 1.94 -3.24 0.56
CA ILE A 31 1.28 -4.33 1.26
C ILE A 31 2.32 -5.02 2.13
N SER A 32 2.15 -4.88 3.43
CA SER A 32 3.15 -5.35 4.39
C SER A 32 3.05 -6.85 4.63
N THR A 33 4.11 -7.40 5.24
CA THR A 33 4.34 -8.83 5.42
C THR A 33 3.12 -9.56 5.98
N MET A 34 2.87 -10.75 5.42
CA MET A 34 1.84 -11.69 5.88
C MET A 34 0.39 -11.17 5.79
N SER A 35 0.15 -10.20 4.94
CA SER A 35 -1.20 -9.71 4.69
C SER A 35 -1.90 -10.55 3.64
N VAL A 36 -3.23 -10.62 3.74
CA VAL A 36 -4.08 -11.31 2.77
C VAL A 36 -5.05 -10.29 2.19
N ILE A 37 -5.10 -10.22 0.86
CA ILE A 37 -6.02 -9.36 0.14
C ILE A 37 -7.09 -10.24 -0.50
N LEU A 38 -8.35 -10.00 -0.17
CA LEU A 38 -9.45 -10.81 -0.65
C LEU A 38 -9.81 -10.52 -2.11
N PRO A 39 -10.51 -11.46 -2.78
CA PRO A 39 -10.81 -11.32 -4.20
C PRO A 39 -11.60 -10.05 -4.53
N GLY A 40 -11.28 -9.45 -5.67
CA GLY A 40 -11.98 -8.27 -6.17
C GLY A 40 -11.62 -6.96 -5.50
N ILE A 41 -10.69 -6.97 -4.54
CA ILE A 41 -10.28 -5.76 -3.83
C ILE A 41 -9.27 -4.97 -4.68
N LYS A 42 -9.45 -3.66 -4.68
CA LYS A 42 -8.48 -2.71 -5.22
C LYS A 42 -7.74 -2.05 -4.06
N VAL A 43 -6.43 -2.21 -4.04
CA VAL A 43 -5.57 -1.46 -3.13
C VAL A 43 -5.22 -0.16 -3.83
N SER A 44 -5.85 0.92 -3.40
CA SER A 44 -5.78 2.22 -4.07
C SER A 44 -4.39 2.87 -3.95
N THR A 45 -4.15 3.84 -4.81
CA THR A 45 -2.90 4.60 -4.88
C THR A 45 -2.44 5.06 -3.49
N GLY A 46 -1.19 4.78 -3.16
CA GLY A 46 -0.57 5.25 -1.93
C GLY A 46 -1.09 4.61 -0.65
N CYS A 47 -1.93 3.60 -0.73
CA CYS A 47 -2.40 2.87 0.45
C CYS A 47 -1.27 2.11 1.12
N LEU A 48 -1.33 2.05 2.44
CA LEU A 48 -0.47 1.20 3.25
C LEU A 48 -1.33 0.15 3.95
N ILE A 49 -1.05 -1.10 3.68
CA ILE A 49 -1.69 -2.22 4.37
C ILE A 49 -0.72 -2.71 5.43
N GLY A 50 -1.11 -2.61 6.68
CA GLY A 50 -0.29 -3.02 7.82
C GLY A 50 -0.01 -4.53 7.81
N ALA A 51 1.08 -4.93 8.46
CA ALA A 51 1.48 -6.34 8.52
C ALA A 51 0.40 -7.21 9.15
N ASN A 52 0.30 -8.44 8.69
CA ASN A 52 -0.64 -9.44 9.20
C ASN A 52 -2.10 -8.96 9.17
N SER A 53 -2.46 -8.25 8.11
CA SER A 53 -3.81 -7.73 7.91
C SER A 53 -4.59 -8.59 6.91
N MET A 54 -5.91 -8.61 7.06
CA MET A 54 -6.80 -9.23 6.09
C MET A 54 -7.72 -8.16 5.51
N LEU A 55 -7.47 -7.76 4.28
CA LEU A 55 -8.19 -6.67 3.63
C LEU A 55 -9.37 -7.22 2.83
N SER A 56 -10.57 -6.84 3.25
CA SER A 56 -11.83 -7.29 2.66
C SER A 56 -12.76 -6.15 2.25
N ILE A 57 -12.31 -4.90 2.32
CA ILE A 57 -13.13 -3.73 2.04
C ILE A 57 -12.48 -2.86 0.97
N LYS A 58 -13.28 -2.01 0.33
CA LYS A 58 -12.79 -0.97 -0.57
C LYS A 58 -11.83 -0.04 0.16
N THR A 59 -10.74 0.32 -0.52
CA THR A 59 -9.79 1.27 0.03
C THR A 59 -9.95 2.65 -0.60
N GLU A 60 -9.61 3.67 0.18
CA GLU A 60 -9.47 5.05 -0.29
C GLU A 60 -7.98 5.35 -0.48
N PRO A 61 -7.60 6.17 -1.49
CA PRO A 61 -6.19 6.49 -1.71
C PRO A 61 -5.50 7.09 -0.49
N HIS A 62 -4.24 6.76 -0.32
CA HIS A 62 -3.34 7.32 0.68
C HIS A 62 -3.69 7.02 2.14
N MET A 63 -4.47 5.98 2.37
CA MET A 63 -4.88 5.58 3.72
C MET A 63 -4.17 4.33 4.20
N LEU A 64 -3.96 4.24 5.51
CA LEU A 64 -3.50 3.04 6.20
C LEU A 64 -4.70 2.20 6.60
N TYR A 65 -4.65 0.92 6.23
CA TYR A 65 -5.60 -0.10 6.66
C TYR A 65 -4.85 -1.17 7.45
N SER A 66 -5.38 -1.60 8.57
CA SER A 66 -4.71 -2.59 9.40
C SER A 66 -5.70 -3.42 10.20
N GLY A 67 -5.30 -4.64 10.51
CA GLY A 67 -6.05 -5.56 11.34
C GLY A 67 -6.68 -6.73 10.58
N ASN A 68 -7.38 -7.58 11.29
CA ASN A 68 -8.13 -8.71 10.75
C ASN A 68 -9.53 -8.75 11.40
N PRO A 69 -10.59 -8.31 10.70
CA PRO A 69 -10.58 -7.68 9.38
C PRO A 69 -9.91 -6.30 9.41
N ALA A 70 -9.27 -5.91 8.31
CA ALA A 70 -8.59 -4.62 8.23
C ALA A 70 -9.59 -3.47 8.16
N LYS A 71 -9.28 -2.40 8.87
CA LYS A 71 -10.08 -1.17 8.92
C LYS A 71 -9.20 0.03 8.60
N LYS A 72 -9.82 1.08 8.10
CA LYS A 72 -9.14 2.36 7.88
C LYS A 72 -8.72 2.96 9.23
N ILE A 73 -7.44 3.24 9.38
CA ILE A 73 -6.85 3.77 10.61
C ILE A 73 -6.62 5.28 10.52
N CYS A 74 -5.84 5.70 9.51
CA CYS A 74 -5.45 7.11 9.33
C CYS A 74 -4.84 7.29 7.95
N GLU A 75 -4.42 8.52 7.63
CA GLU A 75 -3.61 8.75 6.43
C GLU A 75 -2.24 8.08 6.57
N ALA A 76 -1.77 7.45 5.49
CA ALA A 76 -0.48 6.77 5.47
C ALA A 76 0.69 7.72 5.78
N SER A 77 0.56 9.00 5.41
CA SER A 77 1.58 10.03 5.69
C SER A 77 1.80 10.30 7.18
N LYS A 78 0.91 9.86 8.04
CA LYS A 78 1.10 9.96 9.50
C LYS A 78 2.13 8.98 10.04
N ILE A 79 2.49 7.98 9.27
CA ILE A 79 3.62 7.11 9.61
C ILE A 79 4.91 7.86 9.28
N ARG A 80 5.73 8.09 10.29
CA ARG A 80 6.93 8.92 10.17
C ARG A 80 8.20 8.08 10.13
N LEU A 81 9.19 8.58 9.40
CA LEU A 81 10.53 8.01 9.41
C LEU A 81 11.12 8.06 10.81
N LYS A 82 11.89 7.04 11.14
CA LYS A 82 12.55 6.93 12.45
C LYS A 82 14.03 7.34 12.39
N ASP A 83 14.36 8.25 11.47
CA ASP A 83 15.71 8.78 11.28
C ASP A 83 15.94 10.13 11.98
N GLY A 84 14.96 10.59 12.75
CA GLY A 84 15.02 11.87 13.43
C GLY A 84 14.43 13.04 12.63
N SER A 85 14.18 12.89 11.34
CA SER A 85 13.63 13.96 10.49
C SER A 85 12.16 14.21 10.72
N ARG A 86 11.42 13.19 11.19
CA ARG A 86 9.97 13.19 11.34
C ARG A 86 9.21 13.39 10.02
N ARG A 87 9.86 13.15 8.89
CA ARG A 87 9.22 13.21 7.58
C ARG A 87 8.30 12.00 7.39
N PRO A 88 7.23 12.13 6.59
CA PRO A 88 6.40 10.98 6.26
C PRO A 88 7.20 9.85 5.63
N ALA A 89 6.99 8.62 6.09
CA ALA A 89 7.57 7.46 5.46
C ALA A 89 6.86 7.10 4.15
N TYR A 90 5.61 7.50 4.02
CA TYR A 90 4.80 7.21 2.84
C TYR A 90 4.15 8.48 2.31
N PRO A 91 4.04 8.61 0.99
CA PRO A 91 4.57 7.68 -0.01
C PRO A 91 6.10 7.63 0.01
N TRP A 92 6.64 6.44 -0.28
CA TRP A 92 8.08 6.19 -0.27
C TRP A 92 8.73 6.75 -1.55
N THR A 93 9.06 8.00 -1.62
CA THR A 93 9.67 8.59 -2.81
C THR A 93 11.19 8.67 -2.75
N LYS A 94 11.76 8.55 -1.57
CA LYS A 94 13.20 8.78 -1.36
C LYS A 94 13.99 7.63 -0.77
N HIS A 95 13.39 6.73 -0.03
CA HIS A 95 14.19 5.73 0.68
C HIS A 95 14.61 4.56 -0.18
N PHE A 96 14.16 4.48 -1.38
CA PHE A 96 14.54 3.41 -2.26
C PHE A 96 14.96 3.95 -3.62
N HIS A 97 16.14 4.53 -3.66
CA HIS A 97 16.70 5.13 -4.88
C HIS A 97 17.62 4.18 -5.64
N ARG A 98 17.72 2.91 -5.26
CA ARG A 98 18.49 1.93 -5.99
C ARG A 98 17.89 1.67 -7.36
N GLY A 99 18.61 2.01 -8.40
CA GLY A 99 18.19 1.74 -9.77
C GLY A 99 17.13 2.67 -10.33
N TYR A 100 16.66 3.65 -9.57
CA TYR A 100 15.74 4.66 -10.10
C TYR A 100 16.51 5.89 -10.57
N PRO A 101 16.26 6.37 -11.82
CA PRO A 101 16.84 7.63 -12.30
C PRO A 101 16.37 8.82 -11.46
N GLN A 102 17.25 9.82 -11.31
CA GLN A 102 16.92 11.02 -10.53
C GLN A 102 15.71 11.78 -11.07
N GLU A 103 15.52 11.79 -12.38
CA GLU A 103 14.37 12.43 -13.02
C GLU A 103 13.06 11.80 -12.57
N VAL A 104 13.04 10.48 -12.44
CA VAL A 104 11.87 9.74 -11.98
C VAL A 104 11.56 10.03 -10.52
N ILE A 105 12.59 10.03 -9.67
CA ILE A 105 12.42 10.37 -8.24
C ILE A 105 11.86 11.79 -8.09
N LYS A 106 12.37 12.73 -8.87
CA LYS A 106 11.91 14.11 -8.85
C LYS A 106 10.45 14.23 -9.28
N GLU A 107 10.06 13.51 -10.32
CA GLU A 107 8.67 13.44 -10.78
C GLU A 107 7.75 12.90 -9.68
N TRP A 108 8.16 11.83 -9.00
CA TRP A 108 7.39 11.25 -7.91
C TRP A 108 7.25 12.22 -6.73
N GLU A 109 8.29 12.95 -6.41
CA GLU A 109 8.26 13.99 -5.37
C GLU A 109 7.28 15.10 -5.71
N GLU A 110 7.26 15.53 -6.96
CA GLU A 110 6.31 16.54 -7.45
C GLU A 110 4.87 16.06 -7.38
N LEU A 111 4.62 14.81 -7.80
CA LEU A 111 3.29 14.18 -7.74
C LEU A 111 2.76 14.05 -6.31
N ASN A 112 3.64 13.90 -5.34
CA ASN A 112 3.28 13.67 -3.95
C ASN A 112 3.63 14.85 -3.04
N SER A 113 3.86 16.03 -3.59
CA SER A 113 4.37 17.20 -2.86
C SER A 113 3.52 17.60 -1.66
N GLU A 114 2.21 17.44 -1.75
CA GLU A 114 1.29 17.75 -0.66
C GLU A 114 1.41 16.79 0.54
N ARG A 115 2.03 15.61 0.33
CA ARG A 115 2.12 14.54 1.34
C ARG A 115 3.51 14.35 1.91
N ILE A 116 4.53 14.91 1.29
CA ILE A 116 5.94 14.70 1.66
C ILE A 116 6.43 15.73 2.69
N ILE A 117 5.64 16.70 2.98
CA ILE A 117 5.99 17.80 3.88
C ILE A 117 6.21 17.34 5.32
#